data_f1dcd210c4090b9d8b0eee75df8413bb
#
_entry.id   f1dcd210c4090b9d8b0eee75df8413bb
#
_cell.length_a   1.000
_cell.length_b   1.000
_cell.length_c   1.000
_cell.angle_alpha   90.00
_cell.angle_beta   90.00
_cell.angle_gamma   90.00
#
_symmetry.space_group_name_H-M   'P 1'
#
loop_
_entity.id
_entity.type
_entity.pdbx_description
1 polymer ?
#
loop_
_entity_poly.entity_id
_entity_poly.type
_entity_poly.pdbx_seq_one_letter_code
_entity_poly.pdbx_strand_id
1 'polypeptide(L)'
;MIEVNNISFGYGGKLNSVFKDFSLSVEPGRIYGLLGKNGTGKSTLLYLIAGLLRPVKGEITVNALVPQRRLPETLQDIFIVPEEFELPKMSLENYVRINAPFYPRFSWDDLRRNLRDFDLPESLNLGSLSMGQKKKVYMSFALATNTSLLLMDEPTNGLDIPAKGQFRKVISSSMTDERTILISTHQVGDVNVLLDHVMIVDRSRLLADCSTAELSELLCFEQRPMGASTEDALFAYPYIGGHLVVCANTEGQETPLNLELLFNAVHAVPNLLETARQAKKNAAYYPH
;
A
#
# COMPACT_ATOMS: atom_id res chain seq x y z
N MET A 1 10.45 8.94 -7.40
CA MET A 1 9.18 9.62 -7.08
C MET A 1 9.12 10.07 -5.62
N ILE A 2 9.16 9.19 -4.65
CA ILE A 2 9.21 9.56 -3.22
C ILE A 2 10.58 9.17 -2.67
N GLU A 3 11.22 10.10 -1.94
CA GLU A 3 12.42 9.83 -1.19
C GLU A 3 12.20 10.22 0.27
N VAL A 4 12.37 9.27 1.15
CA VAL A 4 12.31 9.45 2.61
C VAL A 4 13.71 9.20 3.15
N ASN A 5 14.38 10.25 3.63
CA ASN A 5 15.78 10.20 3.99
C ASN A 5 15.99 10.44 5.49
N ASN A 6 16.35 9.37 6.22
CA ASN A 6 16.72 9.38 7.64
C ASN A 6 15.76 10.15 8.54
N ILE A 7 14.44 9.97 8.31
CA ILE A 7 13.45 10.69 9.10
C ILE A 7 13.34 10.15 10.51
N SER A 8 13.13 11.09 11.45
CA SER A 8 12.70 10.78 12.81
C SER A 8 11.45 11.57 13.13
N PHE A 9 10.44 10.89 13.69
CA PHE A 9 9.15 11.49 14.05
C PHE A 9 8.53 10.82 15.28
N GLY A 10 7.83 11.61 16.08
CA GLY A 10 7.05 11.13 17.23
C GLY A 10 5.98 12.14 17.64
N TYR A 11 4.84 11.63 18.10
CA TYR A 11 3.76 12.46 18.65
C TYR A 11 4.08 12.88 20.10
N GLY A 12 3.93 14.17 20.43
CA GLY A 12 4.04 14.65 21.81
C GLY A 12 5.41 14.55 22.47
N GLY A 13 6.49 14.39 21.69
CA GLY A 13 7.88 14.41 22.19
C GLY A 13 8.59 13.05 22.17
N LYS A 14 9.78 12.95 22.78
CA LYS A 14 10.72 11.81 22.68
C LYS A 14 10.17 10.46 23.13
N LEU A 15 9.15 10.42 23.98
CA LEU A 15 8.58 9.20 24.53
C LEU A 15 7.71 8.42 23.53
N ASN A 16 7.15 9.07 22.51
CA ASN A 16 6.26 8.48 21.51
C ASN A 16 6.90 8.47 20.12
N SER A 17 8.15 7.99 20.02
CA SER A 17 8.84 7.87 18.74
C SER A 17 8.16 6.84 17.84
N VAL A 18 7.68 7.27 16.68
CA VAL A 18 7.11 6.41 15.63
C VAL A 18 8.18 5.99 14.64
N PHE A 19 9.01 6.95 14.21
CA PHE A 19 10.13 6.71 13.31
C PHE A 19 11.44 7.22 13.92
N LYS A 20 12.50 6.43 13.74
CA LYS A 20 13.86 6.77 14.12
C LYS A 20 14.80 6.36 13.00
N ASP A 21 15.44 7.37 12.38
CA ASP A 21 16.40 7.20 11.28
C ASP A 21 15.88 6.30 10.15
N PHE A 22 14.58 6.48 9.80
CA PHE A 22 13.87 5.67 8.82
C PHE A 22 14.06 6.23 7.41
N SER A 23 14.35 5.33 6.46
CA SER A 23 14.50 5.67 5.04
C SER A 23 13.75 4.68 4.17
N LEU A 24 13.17 5.17 3.07
CA LEU A 24 12.61 4.36 1.98
C LEU A 24 12.58 5.18 0.69
N SER A 25 12.50 4.50 -0.45
CA SER A 25 12.26 5.11 -1.75
C SER A 25 11.09 4.44 -2.47
N VAL A 26 10.39 5.22 -3.30
CA VAL A 26 9.26 4.76 -4.12
C VAL A 26 9.46 5.26 -5.53
N GLU A 27 9.50 4.35 -6.49
CA GLU A 27 9.56 4.67 -7.91
C GLU A 27 8.18 5.06 -8.47
N PRO A 28 8.10 5.80 -9.59
CA PRO A 28 6.82 6.14 -10.21
C PRO A 28 6.17 4.94 -10.92
N GLY A 29 4.86 5.08 -11.22
CA GLY A 29 4.15 4.18 -12.14
C GLY A 29 3.77 2.82 -11.57
N ARG A 30 3.73 2.64 -10.24
CA ARG A 30 3.45 1.36 -9.59
C ARG A 30 2.46 1.48 -8.45
N ILE A 31 1.86 0.35 -8.08
CA ILE A 31 1.03 0.20 -6.87
C ILE A 31 1.88 -0.43 -5.77
N TYR A 32 2.09 0.32 -4.71
CA TYR A 32 2.85 -0.11 -3.52
C TYR A 32 1.92 -0.50 -2.38
N GLY A 33 2.18 -1.64 -1.76
CA GLY A 33 1.56 -2.05 -0.51
C GLY A 33 2.46 -1.72 0.68
N LEU A 34 2.03 -0.81 1.56
CA LEU A 34 2.67 -0.54 2.84
C LEU A 34 2.01 -1.38 3.92
N LEU A 35 2.60 -2.53 4.21
CA LEU A 35 2.07 -3.52 5.13
C LEU A 35 2.70 -3.38 6.52
N GLY A 36 1.94 -3.66 7.54
CA GLY A 36 2.42 -3.63 8.93
C GLY A 36 1.30 -3.81 9.94
N LYS A 37 1.64 -4.21 11.14
CA LYS A 37 0.67 -4.31 12.26
C LYS A 37 0.07 -2.95 12.58
N ASN A 38 -1.05 -2.95 13.31
CA ASN A 38 -1.62 -1.69 13.81
C ASN A 38 -0.61 -1.00 14.74
N GLY A 39 -0.50 0.34 14.60
CA GLY A 39 0.43 1.13 15.40
C GLY A 39 1.89 1.13 14.93
N THR A 40 2.24 0.52 13.81
CA THR A 40 3.63 0.54 13.26
C THR A 40 4.00 1.85 12.57
N GLY A 41 3.04 2.79 12.40
CA GLY A 41 3.30 4.10 11.82
C GLY A 41 2.90 4.25 10.35
N LYS A 42 2.16 3.30 9.76
CA LYS A 42 1.73 3.37 8.34
C LYS A 42 1.02 4.68 8.00
N SER A 43 -0.07 4.99 8.71
CA SER A 43 -0.82 6.25 8.53
C SER A 43 0.05 7.48 8.77
N THR A 44 0.92 7.42 9.78
CA THR A 44 1.87 8.49 10.08
C THR A 44 2.83 8.73 8.91
N LEU A 45 3.32 7.67 8.28
CA LEU A 45 4.19 7.77 7.10
C LEU A 45 3.46 8.42 5.92
N LEU A 46 2.20 7.99 5.65
CA LEU A 46 1.39 8.61 4.60
C LEU A 46 1.18 10.10 4.86
N TYR A 47 0.89 10.50 6.11
CA TYR A 47 0.71 11.92 6.48
C TYR A 47 2.01 12.72 6.39
N LEU A 48 3.15 12.12 6.68
CA LEU A 48 4.46 12.73 6.48
C LEU A 48 4.75 12.95 4.99
N ILE A 49 4.48 11.95 4.14
CA ILE A 49 4.64 12.04 2.68
C ILE A 49 3.69 13.09 2.08
N ALA A 50 2.43 13.14 2.58
CA ALA A 50 1.46 14.16 2.14
C ALA A 50 1.78 15.59 2.62
N GLY A 51 2.81 15.78 3.46
CA GLY A 51 3.16 17.07 4.04
C GLY A 51 2.18 17.57 5.11
N LEU A 52 1.32 16.69 5.64
CA LEU A 52 0.40 16.98 6.74
C LEU A 52 1.12 16.95 8.09
N LEU A 53 2.18 16.16 8.19
CA LEU A 53 3.08 16.10 9.33
C LEU A 53 4.49 16.50 8.90
N ARG A 54 5.28 16.97 9.87
CA ARG A 54 6.68 17.38 9.64
C ARG A 54 7.61 16.48 10.44
N PRO A 55 8.62 15.84 9.82
CA PRO A 55 9.62 15.08 10.55
C PRO A 55 10.45 16.03 11.45
N VAL A 56 10.92 15.52 12.59
CA VAL A 56 11.82 16.23 13.51
C VAL A 56 13.24 16.28 12.94
N LYS A 57 13.63 15.20 12.23
CA LYS A 57 14.91 15.08 11.53
C LYS A 57 14.68 14.42 10.17
N GLY A 58 15.64 14.59 9.28
CA GLY A 58 15.58 14.05 7.93
C GLY A 58 14.71 14.87 7.01
N GLU A 59 14.49 14.38 5.80
CA GLU A 59 13.74 15.07 4.76
C GLU A 59 12.90 14.08 3.96
N ILE A 60 11.78 14.56 3.45
CA ILE A 60 10.94 13.83 2.51
C ILE A 60 10.78 14.68 1.27
N THR A 61 10.98 14.06 0.11
CA THR A 61 10.68 14.68 -1.18
C THR A 61 9.71 13.83 -1.99
N VAL A 62 8.85 14.50 -2.74
CA VAL A 62 7.93 13.91 -3.72
C VAL A 62 8.18 14.66 -5.03
N ASN A 63 8.57 13.96 -6.08
CA ASN A 63 8.98 14.56 -7.36
C ASN A 63 10.02 15.69 -7.17
N ALA A 64 11.02 15.45 -6.30
CA ALA A 64 12.06 16.40 -5.91
C ALA A 64 11.57 17.67 -5.17
N LEU A 65 10.29 17.77 -4.82
CA LEU A 65 9.72 18.85 -4.03
C LEU A 65 9.49 18.40 -2.58
N VAL A 66 9.62 19.30 -1.63
CA VAL A 66 9.41 19.05 -0.19
C VAL A 66 7.95 19.33 0.16
N PRO A 67 7.10 18.30 0.43
CA PRO A 67 5.67 18.49 0.66
C PRO A 67 5.35 19.37 1.87
N GLN A 68 6.23 19.38 2.88
CA GLN A 68 6.09 20.20 4.09
C GLN A 68 6.16 21.72 3.81
N ARG A 69 6.64 22.13 2.63
CA ARG A 69 6.60 23.54 2.19
C ARG A 69 5.21 23.95 1.71
N ARG A 70 4.32 22.99 1.45
CA ARG A 70 2.93 23.16 1.05
C ARG A 70 2.75 24.08 -0.16
N LEU A 71 3.66 23.98 -1.11
CA LEU A 71 3.59 24.72 -2.36
C LEU A 71 2.43 24.19 -3.22
N PRO A 72 1.69 25.05 -3.93
CA PRO A 72 0.60 24.63 -4.81
C PRO A 72 1.02 23.55 -5.81
N GLU A 73 2.21 23.66 -6.40
CA GLU A 73 2.78 22.72 -7.37
C GLU A 73 2.92 21.31 -6.79
N THR A 74 3.18 21.22 -5.48
CA THR A 74 3.30 19.92 -4.78
C THR A 74 1.92 19.40 -4.40
N LEU A 75 1.07 20.26 -3.81
CA LEU A 75 -0.21 19.83 -3.25
C LEU A 75 -1.23 19.44 -4.32
N GLN A 76 -1.20 20.08 -5.48
CA GLN A 76 -2.10 19.75 -6.61
C GLN A 76 -1.80 18.36 -7.22
N ASP A 77 -0.65 17.77 -6.91
CA ASP A 77 -0.19 16.49 -7.48
C ASP A 77 -0.13 15.34 -6.45
N ILE A 78 -0.58 15.59 -5.23
CA ILE A 78 -0.70 14.58 -4.16
C ILE A 78 -2.15 14.55 -3.68
N PHE A 79 -2.75 13.38 -3.62
CA PHE A 79 -4.05 13.19 -2.96
C PHE A 79 -3.93 12.12 -1.89
N ILE A 80 -4.58 12.34 -0.74
CA ILE A 80 -4.65 11.35 0.34
C ILE A 80 -6.09 10.99 0.66
N VAL A 81 -6.38 9.69 0.70
CA VAL A 81 -7.62 9.10 1.21
C VAL A 81 -7.30 8.54 2.60
N PRO A 82 -7.65 9.23 3.69
CA PRO A 82 -7.41 8.73 5.03
C PRO A 82 -8.40 7.60 5.38
N GLU A 83 -8.07 6.80 6.39
CA GLU A 83 -8.95 5.72 6.88
C GLU A 83 -10.29 6.26 7.35
N GLU A 84 -10.26 7.34 8.14
CA GLU A 84 -11.45 8.02 8.66
C GLU A 84 -11.55 9.44 8.09
N PHE A 85 -12.72 9.81 7.63
CA PHE A 85 -13.02 11.13 7.10
C PHE A 85 -14.52 11.41 7.13
N GLU A 86 -14.86 12.68 7.07
CA GLU A 86 -16.24 13.13 6.95
C GLU A 86 -16.43 13.89 5.61
N LEU A 87 -17.55 13.62 4.94
CA LEU A 87 -17.98 14.40 3.79
C LEU A 87 -19.02 15.42 4.22
N PRO A 88 -18.96 16.64 3.69
CA PRO A 88 -19.92 17.70 4.02
C PRO A 88 -21.33 17.35 3.53
N LYS A 89 -22.36 17.89 4.20
CA LYS A 89 -23.77 17.69 3.82
C LYS A 89 -24.12 18.56 2.62
N MET A 90 -23.74 18.13 1.42
CA MET A 90 -24.02 18.80 0.15
C MET A 90 -24.14 17.81 -0.99
N SER A 91 -24.55 18.25 -2.18
CA SER A 91 -24.53 17.41 -3.38
C SER A 91 -23.09 17.11 -3.83
N LEU A 92 -22.90 15.95 -4.46
CA LEU A 92 -21.61 15.58 -5.07
C LEU A 92 -21.15 16.66 -6.08
N GLU A 93 -22.05 17.16 -6.91
CA GLU A 93 -21.73 18.21 -7.87
C GLU A 93 -21.15 19.46 -7.21
N ASN A 94 -21.77 19.94 -6.12
CA ASN A 94 -21.24 21.08 -5.37
C ASN A 94 -19.88 20.77 -4.73
N TYR A 95 -19.70 19.57 -4.20
CA TYR A 95 -18.42 19.12 -3.65
C TYR A 95 -17.32 19.15 -4.71
N VAL A 96 -17.60 18.61 -5.90
CA VAL A 96 -16.66 18.60 -7.03
C VAL A 96 -16.36 20.02 -7.49
N ARG A 97 -17.39 20.85 -7.66
CA ARG A 97 -17.20 22.27 -8.08
C ARG A 97 -16.27 23.05 -7.16
N ILE A 98 -16.28 22.76 -5.84
CA ILE A 98 -15.44 23.44 -4.86
C ILE A 98 -14.02 22.87 -4.85
N ASN A 99 -13.87 21.55 -4.99
CA ASN A 99 -12.60 20.89 -4.77
C ASN A 99 -11.79 20.62 -6.06
N ALA A 100 -12.45 20.35 -7.18
CA ALA A 100 -11.78 20.05 -8.45
C ALA A 100 -10.81 21.15 -8.94
N PRO A 101 -11.06 22.46 -8.72
CA PRO A 101 -10.12 23.51 -9.14
C PRO A 101 -8.72 23.41 -8.49
N PHE A 102 -8.57 22.69 -7.38
CA PHE A 102 -7.26 22.44 -6.77
C PHE A 102 -6.43 21.37 -7.49
N TYR A 103 -7.05 20.64 -8.43
CA TYR A 103 -6.44 19.55 -9.17
C TYR A 103 -6.53 19.78 -10.67
N PRO A 104 -5.51 20.36 -11.30
CA PRO A 104 -5.56 20.80 -12.71
C PRO A 104 -5.86 19.68 -13.72
N ARG A 105 -5.58 18.43 -13.35
CA ARG A 105 -5.85 17.23 -14.18
C ARG A 105 -7.17 16.54 -13.84
N PHE A 106 -8.04 17.17 -13.03
CA PHE A 106 -9.33 16.59 -12.67
C PHE A 106 -10.18 16.29 -13.92
N SER A 107 -10.76 15.10 -13.97
CA SER A 107 -11.59 14.60 -15.07
C SER A 107 -12.99 14.20 -14.57
N TRP A 108 -14.01 14.90 -15.11
CA TRP A 108 -15.40 14.55 -14.88
C TRP A 108 -15.76 13.17 -15.45
N ASP A 109 -15.16 12.79 -16.57
CA ASP A 109 -15.44 11.50 -17.22
C ASP A 109 -14.88 10.35 -16.38
N ASP A 110 -13.70 10.54 -15.80
CA ASP A 110 -13.11 9.56 -14.86
C ASP A 110 -13.96 9.44 -13.59
N LEU A 111 -14.45 10.57 -13.04
CA LEU A 111 -15.35 10.53 -11.89
C LEU A 111 -16.61 9.73 -12.20
N ARG A 112 -17.29 10.02 -13.32
CA ARG A 112 -18.50 9.30 -13.74
C ARG A 112 -18.24 7.80 -13.97
N ARG A 113 -17.13 7.46 -14.61
CA ARG A 113 -16.71 6.07 -14.80
C ARG A 113 -16.51 5.37 -13.46
N ASN A 114 -15.74 5.98 -12.53
CA ASN A 114 -15.45 5.40 -11.23
C ASN A 114 -16.73 5.23 -10.38
N LEU A 115 -17.66 6.18 -10.42
CA LEU A 115 -18.96 6.05 -9.74
C LEU A 115 -19.76 4.88 -10.29
N ARG A 116 -19.84 4.71 -11.62
CA ARG A 116 -20.52 3.56 -12.25
C ARG A 116 -19.87 2.23 -11.86
N ASP A 117 -18.55 2.17 -11.83
CA ASP A 117 -17.82 0.96 -11.43
C ASP A 117 -18.02 0.59 -9.95
N PHE A 118 -18.38 1.57 -9.12
CA PHE A 118 -18.79 1.37 -7.73
C PHE A 118 -20.29 1.20 -7.52
N ASP A 119 -21.08 1.08 -8.60
CA ASP A 119 -22.57 1.02 -8.58
C ASP A 119 -23.19 2.23 -7.85
N LEU A 120 -22.68 3.43 -8.07
CA LEU A 120 -23.20 4.66 -7.51
C LEU A 120 -23.79 5.57 -8.59
N PRO A 121 -24.95 6.22 -8.32
CA PRO A 121 -25.50 7.19 -9.25
C PRO A 121 -24.64 8.47 -9.30
N GLU A 122 -24.68 9.18 -10.42
CA GLU A 122 -23.96 10.44 -10.60
C GLU A 122 -24.50 11.58 -9.73
N SER A 123 -25.80 11.55 -9.43
CA SER A 123 -26.44 12.55 -8.57
C SER A 123 -26.62 11.99 -7.17
N LEU A 124 -25.86 12.53 -6.20
CA LEU A 124 -25.80 12.07 -4.83
C LEU A 124 -25.83 13.24 -3.84
N ASN A 125 -26.48 13.02 -2.70
CA ASN A 125 -26.31 13.88 -1.52
C ASN A 125 -25.36 13.21 -0.55
N LEU A 126 -24.19 13.81 -0.33
CA LEU A 126 -23.12 13.24 0.48
C LEU A 126 -23.51 13.03 1.95
N GLY A 127 -24.46 13.86 2.46
CA GLY A 127 -24.93 13.77 3.84
C GLY A 127 -25.80 12.55 4.13
N SER A 128 -26.39 11.93 3.09
CA SER A 128 -27.30 10.77 3.26
C SER A 128 -26.64 9.42 2.99
N LEU A 129 -25.35 9.41 2.65
CA LEU A 129 -24.63 8.19 2.29
C LEU A 129 -24.22 7.37 3.51
N SER A 130 -24.26 6.05 3.38
CA SER A 130 -23.60 5.13 4.33
C SER A 130 -22.08 5.32 4.30
N MET A 131 -21.37 4.84 5.32
CA MET A 131 -19.92 4.95 5.38
C MET A 131 -19.23 4.28 4.16
N GLY A 132 -19.69 3.09 3.76
CA GLY A 132 -19.16 2.41 2.58
C GLY A 132 -19.41 3.20 1.27
N GLN A 133 -20.59 3.80 1.12
CA GLN A 133 -20.89 4.69 -0.01
C GLN A 133 -20.02 5.96 0.00
N LYS A 134 -19.81 6.57 1.17
CA LYS A 134 -18.91 7.72 1.33
C LYS A 134 -17.50 7.36 0.89
N LYS A 135 -16.97 6.19 1.30
CA LYS A 135 -15.66 5.72 0.86
C LYS A 135 -15.57 5.56 -0.66
N LYS A 136 -16.56 4.90 -1.28
CA LYS A 136 -16.63 4.73 -2.73
C LYS A 136 -16.64 6.08 -3.47
N VAL A 137 -17.45 7.03 -3.03
CA VAL A 137 -17.52 8.39 -3.62
C VAL A 137 -16.18 9.11 -3.45
N TYR A 138 -15.58 9.06 -2.26
CA TYR A 138 -14.33 9.76 -1.99
C TYR A 138 -13.16 9.17 -2.79
N MET A 139 -13.10 7.85 -2.92
CA MET A 139 -12.13 7.18 -3.80
C MET A 139 -12.37 7.52 -5.28
N SER A 140 -13.64 7.57 -5.73
CA SER A 140 -13.98 7.99 -7.10
C SER A 140 -13.48 9.40 -7.40
N PHE A 141 -13.66 10.32 -6.47
CA PHE A 141 -13.15 11.70 -6.58
C PHE A 141 -11.62 11.72 -6.57
N ALA A 142 -10.98 11.02 -5.62
CA ALA A 142 -9.53 10.93 -5.51
C ALA A 142 -8.86 10.45 -6.80
N LEU A 143 -9.41 9.40 -7.40
CA LEU A 143 -8.91 8.86 -8.67
C LEU A 143 -9.14 9.82 -9.84
N ALA A 144 -10.27 10.56 -9.84
CA ALA A 144 -10.58 11.54 -10.86
C ALA A 144 -9.72 12.81 -10.79
N THR A 145 -9.00 13.06 -9.69
CA THR A 145 -8.04 14.18 -9.59
C THR A 145 -6.86 14.02 -10.54
N ASN A 146 -6.58 12.80 -10.98
CA ASN A 146 -5.43 12.45 -11.82
C ASN A 146 -4.09 12.95 -11.27
N THR A 147 -3.95 12.95 -9.93
CA THR A 147 -2.68 13.23 -9.25
C THR A 147 -1.66 12.13 -9.56
N SER A 148 -0.38 12.47 -9.64
CA SER A 148 0.69 11.48 -9.84
C SER A 148 0.93 10.62 -8.60
N LEU A 149 0.62 11.14 -7.41
CA LEU A 149 0.71 10.40 -6.16
C LEU A 149 -0.64 10.32 -5.47
N LEU A 150 -1.13 9.09 -5.30
CA LEU A 150 -2.33 8.79 -4.53
C LEU A 150 -1.95 7.94 -3.31
N LEU A 151 -2.20 8.48 -2.13
CA LEU A 151 -1.98 7.82 -0.85
C LEU A 151 -3.33 7.31 -0.31
N MET A 152 -3.41 6.05 0.05
CA MET A 152 -4.64 5.44 0.59
C MET A 152 -4.36 4.74 1.91
N ASP A 153 -5.04 5.19 2.96
CA ASP A 153 -4.91 4.60 4.29
C ASP A 153 -6.10 3.68 4.57
N GLU A 154 -5.84 2.37 4.69
CA GLU A 154 -6.81 1.31 4.93
C GLU A 154 -8.08 1.45 4.05
N PRO A 155 -7.95 1.57 2.70
CA PRO A 155 -9.07 1.94 1.84
C PRO A 155 -10.18 0.88 1.78
N THR A 156 -9.87 -0.38 2.04
CA THR A 156 -10.84 -1.50 2.00
C THR A 156 -11.51 -1.75 3.35
N ASN A 157 -11.05 -1.09 4.42
CA ASN A 157 -11.65 -1.25 5.74
C ASN A 157 -13.11 -0.77 5.74
N GLY A 158 -14.03 -1.64 6.21
CA GLY A 158 -15.48 -1.36 6.22
C GLY A 158 -16.18 -1.50 4.87
N LEU A 159 -15.52 -1.99 3.82
CA LEU A 159 -16.16 -2.42 2.58
C LEU A 159 -16.60 -3.87 2.67
N ASP A 160 -17.76 -4.18 2.08
CA ASP A 160 -18.22 -5.56 1.90
C ASP A 160 -17.45 -6.27 0.77
N ILE A 161 -17.61 -7.59 0.65
CA ILE A 161 -16.88 -8.42 -0.33
C ILE A 161 -17.09 -7.93 -1.77
N PRO A 162 -18.32 -7.61 -2.25
CA PRO A 162 -18.52 -7.05 -3.58
C PRO A 162 -17.79 -5.72 -3.78
N ALA A 163 -17.85 -4.80 -2.80
CA ALA A 163 -17.18 -3.51 -2.87
C ALA A 163 -15.65 -3.62 -2.91
N LYS A 164 -15.07 -4.62 -2.24
CA LYS A 164 -13.62 -4.91 -2.35
C LYS A 164 -13.25 -5.36 -3.78
N GLY A 165 -14.11 -6.11 -4.45
CA GLY A 165 -13.95 -6.46 -5.87
C GLY A 165 -14.02 -5.24 -6.79
N GLN A 166 -14.99 -4.36 -6.56
CA GLN A 166 -15.13 -3.09 -7.28
C GLN A 166 -13.90 -2.19 -7.06
N PHE A 167 -13.43 -2.08 -5.81
CA PHE A 167 -12.21 -1.33 -5.47
C PHE A 167 -11.01 -1.80 -6.32
N ARG A 168 -10.76 -3.11 -6.36
CA ARG A 168 -9.66 -3.66 -7.17
C ARG A 168 -9.78 -3.28 -8.64
N LYS A 169 -10.99 -3.42 -9.22
CA LYS A 169 -11.26 -3.05 -10.61
C LYS A 169 -10.98 -1.58 -10.87
N VAL A 170 -11.49 -0.69 -10.02
CA VAL A 170 -11.36 0.77 -10.19
C VAL A 170 -9.91 1.21 -10.04
N ILE A 171 -9.17 0.68 -9.06
CA ILE A 171 -7.75 0.97 -8.90
C ILE A 171 -6.96 0.53 -10.13
N SER A 172 -7.11 -0.73 -10.56
CA SER A 172 -6.39 -1.27 -11.73
C SER A 172 -6.66 -0.46 -13.00
N SER A 173 -7.94 -0.10 -13.25
CA SER A 173 -8.33 0.68 -14.44
C SER A 173 -7.91 2.15 -14.40
N SER A 174 -7.48 2.64 -13.23
CA SER A 174 -7.04 4.03 -13.04
C SER A 174 -5.52 4.19 -13.11
N MET A 175 -4.76 3.12 -13.26
CA MET A 175 -3.29 3.17 -13.35
C MET A 175 -2.85 3.74 -14.69
N THR A 176 -1.77 4.50 -14.62
CA THR A 176 -1.01 5.02 -15.76
C THR A 176 0.48 4.95 -15.42
N ASP A 177 1.35 5.07 -16.41
CA ASP A 177 2.80 5.06 -16.20
C ASP A 177 3.30 6.20 -15.28
N GLU A 178 2.51 7.26 -15.17
CA GLU A 178 2.83 8.42 -14.32
C GLU A 178 2.23 8.33 -12.91
N ARG A 179 1.20 7.48 -12.72
CA ARG A 179 0.49 7.40 -11.44
C ARG A 179 1.13 6.39 -10.51
N THR A 180 1.43 6.82 -9.30
CA THR A 180 1.85 5.96 -8.20
C THR A 180 0.77 5.91 -7.13
N ILE A 181 0.42 4.71 -6.69
CA ILE A 181 -0.54 4.51 -5.61
C ILE A 181 0.19 3.82 -4.46
N LEU A 182 0.13 4.40 -3.27
CA LEU A 182 0.65 3.81 -2.04
C LEU A 182 -0.51 3.47 -1.11
N ILE A 183 -0.76 2.17 -0.91
CA ILE A 183 -1.86 1.64 -0.10
C ILE A 183 -1.30 1.14 1.22
N SER A 184 -1.66 1.76 2.34
CA SER A 184 -1.39 1.19 3.65
C SER A 184 -2.50 0.22 4.01
N THR A 185 -2.15 -0.97 4.50
CA THR A 185 -3.14 -1.91 5.02
C THR A 185 -2.53 -2.93 5.97
N HIS A 186 -3.36 -3.47 6.85
CA HIS A 186 -3.12 -4.68 7.62
C HIS A 186 -3.91 -5.88 7.08
N GLN A 187 -4.84 -5.65 6.13
CA GLN A 187 -5.68 -6.66 5.45
C GLN A 187 -5.09 -6.99 4.07
N VAL A 188 -4.02 -7.75 4.07
CA VAL A 188 -3.21 -8.03 2.88
C VAL A 188 -4.02 -8.72 1.77
N GLY A 189 -4.91 -9.65 2.13
CA GLY A 189 -5.74 -10.41 1.18
C GLY A 189 -6.65 -9.55 0.31
N ASP A 190 -6.98 -8.33 0.74
CA ASP A 190 -7.87 -7.44 -0.03
C ASP A 190 -7.18 -6.80 -1.23
N VAL A 191 -5.87 -6.61 -1.16
CA VAL A 191 -5.10 -5.82 -2.13
C VAL A 191 -3.99 -6.59 -2.84
N ASN A 192 -3.68 -7.83 -2.41
CA ASN A 192 -2.55 -8.63 -2.88
C ASN A 192 -2.41 -8.69 -4.41
N VAL A 193 -3.54 -8.82 -5.12
CA VAL A 193 -3.58 -8.93 -6.59
C VAL A 193 -3.34 -7.60 -7.32
N LEU A 194 -3.29 -6.48 -6.59
CA LEU A 194 -3.07 -5.15 -7.14
C LEU A 194 -1.60 -4.72 -7.04
N LEU A 195 -0.85 -5.31 -6.11
CA LEU A 195 0.45 -4.77 -5.73
C LEU A 195 1.55 -5.16 -6.71
N ASP A 196 2.28 -4.18 -7.20
CA ASP A 196 3.52 -4.38 -7.94
C ASP A 196 4.73 -4.47 -7.00
N HIS A 197 4.63 -3.86 -5.81
CA HIS A 197 5.71 -3.79 -4.84
C HIS A 197 5.18 -3.85 -3.41
N VAL A 198 5.91 -4.53 -2.54
CA VAL A 198 5.53 -4.76 -1.14
C VAL A 198 6.59 -4.20 -0.21
N MET A 199 6.17 -3.34 0.69
CA MET A 199 6.96 -2.81 1.79
C MET A 199 6.35 -3.26 3.12
N ILE A 200 7.10 -4.00 3.94
CA ILE A 200 6.64 -4.44 5.26
C ILE A 200 7.40 -3.68 6.33
N VAL A 201 6.66 -2.90 7.13
CA VAL A 201 7.23 -2.00 8.14
C VAL A 201 6.90 -2.48 9.56
N ASP A 202 7.90 -2.55 10.40
CA ASP A 202 7.74 -2.74 11.86
C ASP A 202 8.71 -1.86 12.64
N ARG A 203 8.19 -1.01 13.57
CA ARG A 203 8.97 -0.20 14.52
C ARG A 203 10.19 0.49 13.90
N SER A 204 9.97 1.33 12.91
CA SER A 204 11.04 2.05 12.19
C SER A 204 11.99 1.15 11.39
N ARG A 205 11.61 -0.08 11.11
CA ARG A 205 12.38 -0.99 10.26
C ARG A 205 11.57 -1.40 9.04
N LEU A 206 12.22 -1.46 7.92
CA LEU A 206 11.71 -2.02 6.70
C LEU A 206 12.13 -3.50 6.66
N LEU A 207 11.19 -4.41 6.96
CA LEU A 207 11.45 -5.85 7.03
C LEU A 207 11.48 -6.49 5.64
N ALA A 208 10.74 -5.93 4.69
CA ALA A 208 10.76 -6.30 3.29
C ALA A 208 10.53 -5.05 2.44
N ASP A 209 11.22 -4.99 1.31
CA ASP A 209 11.12 -3.95 0.28
C ASP A 209 11.47 -4.61 -1.05
N CYS A 210 10.46 -5.14 -1.74
CA CYS A 210 10.65 -5.97 -2.92
C CYS A 210 9.47 -5.85 -3.87
N SER A 211 9.72 -5.95 -5.17
CA SER A 211 8.65 -6.16 -6.15
C SER A 211 8.01 -7.55 -5.98
N THR A 212 6.74 -7.67 -6.33
CA THR A 212 6.04 -8.96 -6.32
C THR A 212 6.69 -9.97 -7.27
N ALA A 213 7.25 -9.51 -8.38
CA ALA A 213 8.03 -10.33 -9.29
C ALA A 213 9.29 -10.89 -8.62
N GLU A 214 10.08 -10.03 -7.96
CA GLU A 214 11.27 -10.48 -7.21
C GLU A 214 10.90 -11.46 -6.09
N LEU A 215 9.80 -11.22 -5.36
CA LEU A 215 9.34 -12.13 -4.31
C LEU A 215 9.00 -13.53 -4.87
N SER A 216 8.32 -13.59 -6.03
CA SER A 216 8.00 -14.86 -6.70
C SER A 216 9.24 -15.59 -7.24
N GLU A 217 10.27 -14.84 -7.62
CA GLU A 217 11.55 -15.41 -8.02
C GLU A 217 12.38 -15.94 -6.85
N LEU A 218 12.28 -15.31 -5.67
CA LEU A 218 13.10 -15.64 -4.50
C LEU A 218 12.47 -16.72 -3.62
N LEU A 219 11.14 -16.76 -3.57
CA LEU A 219 10.40 -17.57 -2.63
C LEU A 219 9.37 -18.44 -3.33
N CYS A 220 9.17 -19.64 -2.83
CA CYS A 220 8.02 -20.48 -3.13
C CYS A 220 7.16 -20.69 -1.88
N PHE A 221 5.85 -20.80 -2.13
CA PHE A 221 4.82 -20.91 -1.10
C PHE A 221 4.09 -22.23 -1.32
N GLU A 222 4.19 -23.14 -0.36
CA GLU A 222 3.67 -24.49 -0.49
C GLU A 222 2.75 -24.84 0.67
N GLN A 223 1.87 -25.78 0.40
CA GLN A 223 1.06 -26.44 1.40
C GLN A 223 1.53 -27.87 1.55
N ARG A 224 2.01 -28.26 2.72
CA ARG A 224 2.51 -29.60 3.02
C ARG A 224 1.56 -30.33 3.96
N PRO A 225 1.23 -31.59 3.67
CA PRO A 225 0.34 -32.37 4.52
C PRO A 225 0.97 -32.69 5.89
N MET A 226 0.14 -33.10 6.84
CA MET A 226 0.60 -33.50 8.18
C MET A 226 1.62 -34.65 8.09
N GLY A 227 2.77 -34.49 8.75
CA GLY A 227 3.88 -35.45 8.73
C GLY A 227 4.89 -35.26 7.60
N ALA A 228 4.66 -34.37 6.63
CA ALA A 228 5.70 -33.99 5.68
C ALA A 228 6.81 -33.17 6.35
N SER A 229 8.08 -33.38 5.91
CA SER A 229 9.22 -32.62 6.42
C SER A 229 9.09 -31.12 6.12
N THR A 230 9.53 -30.29 7.05
CA THR A 230 9.64 -28.82 6.90
C THR A 230 11.08 -28.34 7.15
N GLU A 231 12.06 -29.25 7.15
CA GLU A 231 13.46 -28.92 7.47
C GLU A 231 14.13 -28.01 6.42
N ASP A 232 13.68 -28.08 5.18
CA ASP A 232 14.12 -27.24 4.05
C ASP A 232 13.42 -25.90 3.99
N ALA A 233 12.34 -25.70 4.77
CA ALA A 233 11.58 -24.47 4.78
C ALA A 233 12.29 -23.36 5.57
N LEU A 234 12.29 -22.15 5.02
CA LEU A 234 12.71 -20.94 5.73
C LEU A 234 11.75 -20.58 6.85
N PHE A 235 10.45 -20.87 6.64
CA PHE A 235 9.39 -20.64 7.61
C PHE A 235 8.27 -21.64 7.42
N ALA A 236 7.71 -22.17 8.51
CA ALA A 236 6.56 -23.06 8.50
C ALA A 236 5.49 -22.55 9.46
N TYR A 237 4.26 -22.47 9.00
CA TYR A 237 3.09 -22.05 9.77
C TYR A 237 2.07 -23.19 9.82
N PRO A 238 1.70 -23.68 11.02
CA PRO A 238 0.74 -24.76 11.16
C PRO A 238 -0.66 -24.30 10.71
N TYR A 239 -1.34 -25.15 9.97
CA TYR A 239 -2.71 -24.91 9.54
C TYR A 239 -3.50 -26.21 9.54
N ILE A 240 -4.85 -26.14 9.33
CA ILE A 240 -5.71 -27.34 9.32
C ILE A 240 -5.28 -28.26 8.16
N GLY A 241 -4.75 -29.45 8.49
CA GLY A 241 -4.29 -30.45 7.53
C GLY A 241 -2.80 -30.45 7.25
N GLY A 242 -1.98 -29.63 7.93
CA GLY A 242 -0.53 -29.65 7.77
C GLY A 242 0.17 -28.33 8.05
N HIS A 243 1.04 -27.91 7.14
CA HIS A 243 1.81 -26.67 7.25
C HIS A 243 1.75 -25.87 5.95
N LEU A 244 1.63 -24.54 6.08
CA LEU A 244 1.99 -23.60 5.04
C LEU A 244 3.47 -23.27 5.19
N VAL A 245 4.25 -23.41 4.13
CA VAL A 245 5.70 -23.19 4.20
C VAL A 245 6.17 -22.15 3.21
N VAL A 246 7.21 -21.42 3.59
CA VAL A 246 7.97 -20.53 2.72
C VAL A 246 9.34 -21.15 2.52
N CYS A 247 9.70 -21.43 1.27
CA CYS A 247 10.99 -21.98 0.90
C CYS A 247 11.75 -21.01 0.00
N ALA A 248 13.07 -21.14 -0.06
CA ALA A 248 13.85 -20.44 -1.09
C ALA A 248 13.56 -21.07 -2.46
N ASN A 249 13.25 -20.27 -3.45
CA ASN A 249 12.97 -20.72 -4.81
C ASN A 249 14.28 -20.94 -5.59
N THR A 250 14.91 -22.08 -5.36
CA THR A 250 16.18 -22.45 -6.00
C THR A 250 16.00 -23.13 -7.37
N GLU A 251 14.82 -23.68 -7.63
CA GLU A 251 14.48 -24.43 -8.84
C GLU A 251 13.66 -23.63 -9.86
N GLY A 252 13.29 -22.39 -9.53
CA GLY A 252 12.46 -21.55 -10.40
C GLY A 252 10.99 -21.99 -10.48
N GLN A 253 10.46 -22.55 -9.37
CA GLN A 253 9.07 -22.98 -9.30
C GLN A 253 8.14 -21.77 -9.32
N GLU A 254 7.07 -21.86 -10.09
CA GLU A 254 6.00 -20.86 -10.08
C GLU A 254 4.95 -21.24 -9.03
N THR A 255 4.91 -20.50 -7.94
CA THR A 255 3.88 -20.65 -6.90
C THR A 255 3.13 -19.33 -6.71
N PRO A 256 1.81 -19.37 -6.41
CA PRO A 256 1.06 -18.16 -6.11
C PRO A 256 1.65 -17.45 -4.89
N LEU A 257 1.91 -16.16 -5.01
CA LEU A 257 2.44 -15.34 -3.92
C LEU A 257 1.44 -15.28 -2.76
N ASN A 258 1.87 -15.69 -1.57
CA ASN A 258 1.08 -15.62 -0.35
C ASN A 258 1.65 -14.54 0.58
N LEU A 259 1.12 -13.32 0.43
CA LEU A 259 1.59 -12.17 1.19
C LEU A 259 1.27 -12.25 2.70
N GLU A 260 0.22 -12.96 3.11
CA GLU A 260 -0.08 -13.18 4.55
C GLU A 260 0.97 -14.09 5.18
N LEU A 261 1.32 -15.17 4.46
CA LEU A 261 2.38 -16.07 4.92
C LEU A 261 3.74 -15.38 4.91
N LEU A 262 4.05 -14.59 3.87
CA LEU A 262 5.25 -13.76 3.81
C LEU A 262 5.32 -12.78 4.99
N PHE A 263 4.21 -12.10 5.28
CA PHE A 263 4.12 -11.17 6.40
C PHE A 263 4.49 -11.83 7.74
N ASN A 264 3.96 -13.03 7.98
CA ASN A 264 4.28 -13.80 9.16
C ASN A 264 5.75 -14.25 9.17
N ALA A 265 6.25 -14.72 8.01
CA ALA A 265 7.61 -15.21 7.87
C ALA A 265 8.67 -14.13 8.14
N VAL A 266 8.54 -12.92 7.58
CA VAL A 266 9.51 -11.83 7.78
C VAL A 266 9.52 -11.28 9.21
N HIS A 267 8.40 -11.44 9.94
CA HIS A 267 8.35 -11.09 11.36
C HIS A 267 8.99 -12.16 12.26
N ALA A 268 8.92 -13.42 11.85
CA ALA A 268 9.44 -14.55 12.63
C ALA A 268 10.91 -14.84 12.37
N VAL A 269 11.34 -14.66 11.10
CA VAL A 269 12.68 -15.02 10.64
C VAL A 269 13.45 -13.76 10.25
N PRO A 270 14.45 -13.35 11.03
CA PRO A 270 15.31 -12.22 10.68
C PRO A 270 16.01 -12.46 9.33
N ASN A 271 16.08 -11.42 8.49
CA ASN A 271 16.78 -11.45 7.20
C ASN A 271 16.31 -12.54 6.23
N LEU A 272 15.04 -12.96 6.30
CA LEU A 272 14.46 -14.04 5.49
C LEU A 272 14.75 -13.87 3.99
N LEU A 273 14.58 -12.66 3.45
CA LEU A 273 14.82 -12.38 2.03
C LEU A 273 16.31 -12.46 1.66
N GLU A 274 17.20 -12.05 2.54
CA GLU A 274 18.64 -12.17 2.31
C GLU A 274 19.08 -13.65 2.31
N THR A 275 18.52 -14.43 3.24
CA THR A 275 18.73 -15.88 3.28
C THR A 275 18.27 -16.56 1.99
N ALA A 276 17.08 -16.17 1.48
CA ALA A 276 16.56 -16.69 0.22
C ALA A 276 17.44 -16.30 -0.97
N ARG A 277 17.89 -15.02 -1.05
CA ARG A 277 18.83 -14.57 -2.09
C ARG A 277 20.14 -15.35 -2.06
N GLN A 278 20.67 -15.63 -0.87
CA GLN A 278 21.90 -16.41 -0.75
C GLN A 278 21.71 -17.87 -1.16
N ALA A 279 20.60 -18.50 -0.78
CA ALA A 279 20.27 -19.86 -1.19
C ALA A 279 20.15 -19.98 -2.71
N LYS A 280 19.46 -19.03 -3.36
CA LYS A 280 19.34 -18.97 -4.83
C LYS A 280 20.70 -18.81 -5.52
N LYS A 281 21.58 -17.95 -4.99
CA LYS A 281 22.94 -17.79 -5.52
C LYS A 281 23.74 -19.08 -5.39
N ASN A 282 23.69 -19.76 -4.26
CA ASN A 282 24.42 -20.99 -4.04
C ASN A 282 23.97 -22.10 -4.99
N ALA A 283 22.65 -22.25 -5.22
CA ALA A 283 22.10 -23.21 -6.18
C ALA A 283 22.56 -22.94 -7.63
N ALA A 284 22.71 -21.67 -8.01
CA ALA A 284 23.21 -21.31 -9.32
C ALA A 284 24.72 -21.62 -9.53
N TYR A 285 25.52 -21.65 -8.44
CA TYR A 285 26.96 -21.99 -8.50
C TYR A 285 27.24 -23.48 -8.46
N TYR A 286 26.32 -24.29 -7.89
CA TYR A 286 26.47 -25.75 -7.76
C TYR A 286 25.20 -26.41 -8.32
N PRO A 287 24.98 -26.41 -9.65
CA PRO A 287 23.87 -27.16 -10.23
C PRO A 287 24.10 -28.65 -9.98
N HIS A 288 23.10 -29.32 -9.40
CA HIS A 288 23.11 -30.76 -9.13
C HIS A 288 23.04 -31.59 -10.38
#